data_e5aa2ad3258af7afa7fbd9f8bd826db4
#
_entry.id   e5aa2ad3258af7afa7fbd9f8bd826db4
#
_cell.length_a   1.000
_cell.length_b   1.000
_cell.length_c   1.000
_cell.angle_alpha   90.00
_cell.angle_beta   90.00
_cell.angle_gamma   90.00
#
_symmetry.space_group_name_H-M   'P 1'
#
loop_
_entity.id
_entity.type
_entity.pdbx_description
1 polymer ?
#
loop_
_entity_poly.entity_id
_entity_poly.type
_entity_poly.pdbx_seq_one_letter_code
_entity_poly.pdbx_strand_id
1 'polypeptide(L)'
;PESAYVVRADSRRSMTDEDKGLVESLLSPDLGGAFEIVHSVFAAGARCPEPFVRPTEEAGYVIEGSLTLIIDGEDIRLEKGDSFRFAGETVSWINEGDVPAVLIWVIAPPVY
;
A
#
# COMPACT_ATOMS: atom_id res chain seq x y z
N PRO A 1 14.31 2.81 -24.33
CA PRO A 1 14.60 1.55 -23.67
C PRO A 1 13.45 1.09 -22.79
N GLU A 2 13.33 -0.20 -22.64
CA GLU A 2 12.26 -0.83 -21.86
C GLU A 2 12.20 -0.29 -20.43
N SER A 3 13.35 -0.10 -19.78
CA SER A 3 13.43 0.34 -18.39
C SER A 3 12.84 1.74 -18.12
N ALA A 4 12.63 2.54 -19.16
CA ALA A 4 12.00 3.84 -19.00
C ALA A 4 10.47 3.73 -18.85
N TYR A 5 9.88 2.60 -19.21
CA TYR A 5 8.43 2.41 -19.24
C TYR A 5 7.97 1.20 -18.45
N VAL A 6 8.80 0.17 -18.31
CA VAL A 6 8.38 -1.16 -17.84
C VAL A 6 9.24 -1.60 -16.67
N VAL A 7 8.59 -2.15 -15.65
CA VAL A 7 9.24 -2.86 -14.54
C VAL A 7 8.81 -4.32 -14.62
N ARG A 8 9.77 -5.23 -14.79
CA ARG A 8 9.50 -6.66 -14.79
C ARG A 8 9.29 -7.17 -13.38
N ALA A 9 8.47 -8.19 -13.24
CA ALA A 9 8.08 -8.71 -11.92
C ALA A 9 9.26 -9.16 -11.06
N ASP A 10 10.33 -9.67 -11.69
CA ASP A 10 11.53 -10.15 -11.00
C ASP A 10 12.59 -9.07 -10.76
N SER A 11 12.32 -7.83 -11.17
CA SER A 11 13.29 -6.72 -11.11
C SER A 11 12.77 -5.53 -10.30
N ARG A 12 11.74 -5.75 -9.47
CA ARG A 12 11.15 -4.69 -8.66
C ARG A 12 12.08 -4.26 -7.54
N ARG A 13 12.11 -2.96 -7.26
CA ARG A 13 12.73 -2.46 -6.03
C ARG A 13 11.80 -2.81 -4.88
N SER A 14 12.29 -3.56 -3.91
CA SER A 14 11.52 -3.96 -2.73
C SER A 14 12.01 -3.26 -1.48
N MET A 15 11.08 -2.94 -0.61
CA MET A 15 11.31 -2.37 0.70
C MET A 15 10.58 -3.22 1.72
N THR A 16 11.28 -3.69 2.75
CA THR A 16 10.70 -4.52 3.80
C THR A 16 10.70 -3.74 5.10
N ASP A 17 9.56 -3.67 5.76
CA ASP A 17 9.44 -3.14 7.11
C ASP A 17 8.98 -4.28 8.02
N GLU A 18 9.95 -4.96 8.64
CA GLU A 18 9.67 -6.13 9.47
C GLU A 18 8.85 -5.77 10.71
N ASP A 19 9.06 -4.59 11.28
CA ASP A 19 8.33 -4.14 12.47
C ASP A 19 6.84 -4.00 12.19
N LYS A 20 6.49 -3.64 10.95
CA LYS A 20 5.09 -3.51 10.53
C LYS A 20 4.54 -4.79 9.93
N GLY A 21 5.39 -5.75 9.55
CA GLY A 21 4.98 -6.92 8.81
C GLY A 21 4.63 -6.60 7.35
N LEU A 22 5.28 -5.60 6.75
CA LEU A 22 4.94 -5.08 5.44
C LEU A 22 6.10 -5.23 4.47
N VAL A 23 5.82 -5.79 3.30
CA VAL A 23 6.76 -5.83 2.17
C VAL A 23 6.15 -5.06 1.03
N GLU A 24 6.85 -4.03 0.58
CA GLU A 24 6.41 -3.18 -0.53
C GLU A 24 7.37 -3.30 -1.70
N SER A 25 6.83 -3.34 -2.91
CA SER A 25 7.59 -3.34 -4.15
C SER A 25 7.12 -2.19 -5.03
N LEU A 26 8.06 -1.38 -5.51
CA LEU A 26 7.73 -0.29 -6.42
C LEU A 26 7.42 -0.86 -7.80
N LEU A 27 6.25 -0.57 -8.32
CA LEU A 27 5.81 -0.98 -9.65
C LEU A 27 6.08 0.08 -10.70
N SER A 28 6.20 1.34 -10.30
CA SER A 28 6.56 2.42 -11.21
C SER A 28 8.05 2.31 -11.57
N PRO A 29 8.44 2.66 -12.82
CA PRO A 29 9.85 2.60 -13.23
C PRO A 29 10.78 3.45 -12.39
N ASP A 30 10.28 4.60 -11.91
CA ASP A 30 11.02 5.52 -11.05
C ASP A 30 10.03 6.38 -10.24
N LEU A 31 10.56 7.34 -9.49
CA LEU A 31 9.78 8.26 -8.67
C LEU A 31 9.58 9.63 -9.31
N GLY A 32 9.89 9.76 -10.60
CA GLY A 32 9.80 11.02 -11.33
C GLY A 32 8.43 11.37 -11.87
N GLY A 33 7.45 10.46 -11.75
CA GLY A 33 6.10 10.69 -12.23
C GLY A 33 5.21 11.43 -11.23
N ALA A 34 3.97 11.69 -11.63
CA ALA A 34 2.99 12.36 -10.78
C ALA A 34 2.48 11.45 -9.65
N PHE A 35 2.63 10.16 -9.77
CA PHE A 35 2.22 9.17 -8.77
C PHE A 35 3.20 7.98 -8.79
N GLU A 36 3.12 7.17 -7.76
CA GLU A 36 3.78 5.87 -7.72
C GLU A 36 2.75 4.77 -7.52
N ILE A 37 3.06 3.58 -8.01
CA ILE A 37 2.26 2.38 -7.81
C ILE A 37 3.10 1.39 -7.01
N VAL A 38 2.55 0.88 -5.92
CA VAL A 38 3.22 -0.02 -5.00
C VAL A 38 2.44 -1.31 -4.87
N HIS A 39 3.13 -2.43 -4.92
CA HIS A 39 2.58 -3.74 -4.58
C HIS A 39 2.91 -3.98 -3.11
N SER A 40 1.89 -4.12 -2.27
CA SER A 40 2.04 -4.21 -0.82
C SER A 40 1.55 -5.55 -0.32
N VAL A 41 2.39 -6.24 0.45
CA VAL A 41 2.02 -7.50 1.11
C VAL A 41 2.07 -7.28 2.62
N PHE A 42 0.91 -7.42 3.25
CA PHE A 42 0.76 -7.28 4.71
C PHE A 42 0.64 -8.67 5.31
N ALA A 43 1.62 -9.08 6.10
CA ALA A 43 1.58 -10.36 6.77
C ALA A 43 0.35 -10.45 7.69
N ALA A 44 -0.09 -11.67 8.00
CA ALA A 44 -1.12 -11.87 9.02
C ALA A 44 -0.66 -11.21 10.33
N GLY A 45 -1.53 -10.40 10.94
CA GLY A 45 -1.21 -9.65 12.14
C GLY A 45 -0.39 -8.37 11.93
N ALA A 46 -0.01 -8.06 10.70
CA ALA A 46 0.71 -6.82 10.39
C ALA A 46 -0.10 -5.60 10.81
N ARG A 47 0.57 -4.59 11.33
CA ARG A 47 -0.10 -3.37 11.79
C ARG A 47 0.78 -2.16 11.61
N CYS A 48 0.15 -1.03 11.35
CA CYS A 48 0.77 0.27 11.39
C CYS A 48 0.88 0.68 12.86
N PRO A 49 2.10 0.87 13.43
CA PRO A 49 2.24 1.15 14.86
C PRO A 49 1.66 2.49 15.27
N GLU A 50 1.67 3.48 14.39
CA GLU A 50 1.13 4.81 14.64
C GLU A 50 0.37 5.32 13.42
N PRO A 51 -0.79 5.99 13.62
CA PRO A 51 -1.47 6.64 12.52
C PRO A 51 -0.59 7.68 11.83
N PHE A 52 -0.80 7.87 10.54
CA PHE A 52 -0.05 8.85 9.77
C PHE A 52 -0.99 9.83 9.05
N VAL A 53 -0.45 11.01 8.78
CA VAL A 53 -1.07 12.03 7.93
C VAL A 53 -0.03 12.43 6.89
N ARG A 54 -0.41 12.38 5.62
CA ARG A 54 0.49 12.78 4.52
C ARG A 54 -0.23 13.75 3.58
N PRO A 55 0.51 14.71 2.99
CA PRO A 55 -0.08 15.62 2.00
C PRO A 55 -0.17 14.95 0.62
N THR A 56 -0.83 13.80 0.58
CA THR A 56 -0.96 12.98 -0.61
C THR A 56 -2.41 12.64 -0.88
N GLU A 57 -2.70 12.26 -2.11
CA GLU A 57 -3.91 11.51 -2.43
C GLU A 57 -3.48 10.06 -2.68
N GLU A 58 -4.17 9.12 -2.03
CA GLU A 58 -3.83 7.71 -2.11
C GLU A 58 -5.06 6.89 -2.42
N ALA A 59 -4.85 5.83 -3.20
CA ALA A 59 -5.92 4.91 -3.57
C ALA A 59 -5.36 3.50 -3.61
N GLY A 60 -6.22 2.50 -3.55
CA GLY A 60 -5.76 1.13 -3.62
C GLY A 60 -6.84 0.14 -3.94
N TYR A 61 -6.41 -1.10 -4.11
CA TYR A 61 -7.26 -2.21 -4.50
C TYR A 61 -6.75 -3.49 -3.83
N VAL A 62 -7.66 -4.26 -3.24
CA VAL A 62 -7.33 -5.52 -2.56
C VAL A 62 -7.35 -6.67 -3.56
N ILE A 63 -6.18 -7.29 -3.77
CA ILE A 63 -6.03 -8.45 -4.66
C ILE A 63 -6.35 -9.75 -3.93
N GLU A 64 -5.85 -9.90 -2.70
CA GLU A 64 -6.03 -11.10 -1.88
C GLU A 64 -6.11 -10.73 -0.41
N GLY A 65 -6.81 -11.57 0.37
CA GLY A 65 -6.94 -11.36 1.80
C GLY A 65 -7.86 -10.21 2.16
N SER A 66 -7.67 -9.67 3.34
CA SER A 66 -8.43 -8.54 3.85
C SER A 66 -7.52 -7.60 4.64
N LEU A 67 -7.89 -6.33 4.69
CA LEU A 67 -7.16 -5.33 5.46
C LEU A 67 -8.16 -4.35 6.06
N THR A 68 -7.98 -4.01 7.32
CA THR A 68 -8.77 -2.97 7.96
C THR A 68 -8.01 -1.65 7.86
N LEU A 69 -8.60 -0.66 7.19
CA LEU A 69 -8.14 0.72 7.24
C LEU A 69 -8.85 1.43 8.39
N ILE A 70 -8.11 2.27 9.09
CA ILE A 70 -8.65 3.12 10.13
C ILE A 70 -8.48 4.55 9.64
N ILE A 71 -9.57 5.17 9.20
CA ILE A 71 -9.55 6.50 8.59
C ILE A 71 -10.31 7.47 9.50
N ASP A 72 -9.59 8.47 10.00
CA ASP A 72 -10.12 9.42 11.00
C ASP A 72 -10.81 8.71 12.16
N GLY A 73 -10.21 7.61 12.63
CA GLY A 73 -10.70 6.83 13.75
C GLY A 73 -11.82 5.84 13.42
N GLU A 74 -12.25 5.77 12.18
CA GLU A 74 -13.28 4.81 11.74
C GLU A 74 -12.63 3.57 11.14
N ASP A 75 -12.99 2.39 11.67
CA ASP A 75 -12.51 1.11 11.16
C ASP A 75 -13.31 0.72 9.92
N ILE A 76 -12.62 0.49 8.82
CA ILE A 76 -13.22 0.10 7.55
C ILE A 76 -12.53 -1.17 7.07
N ARG A 77 -13.23 -2.29 7.12
CA ARG A 77 -12.68 -3.56 6.65
C ARG A 77 -12.84 -3.67 5.14
N LEU A 78 -11.71 -3.91 4.47
CA LEU A 78 -11.64 -4.16 3.04
C LEU A 78 -11.48 -5.65 2.79
N GLU A 79 -12.26 -6.16 1.86
CA GLU A 79 -12.20 -7.54 1.38
C GLU A 79 -11.64 -7.58 -0.04
N LYS A 80 -11.27 -8.76 -0.50
CA LYS A 80 -10.83 -8.98 -1.89
C LYS A 80 -11.78 -8.32 -2.88
N GLY A 81 -11.22 -7.50 -3.79
CA GLY A 81 -11.98 -6.78 -4.80
C GLY A 81 -12.41 -5.38 -4.40
N ASP A 82 -12.28 -5.03 -3.12
CA ASP A 82 -12.61 -3.68 -2.66
C ASP A 82 -11.51 -2.69 -3.00
N SER A 83 -11.90 -1.44 -3.19
CA SER A 83 -10.99 -0.33 -3.43
C SER A 83 -11.27 0.81 -2.46
N PHE A 84 -10.29 1.70 -2.32
CA PHE A 84 -10.38 2.85 -1.42
C PHE A 84 -9.65 4.06 -1.99
N ARG A 85 -9.97 5.22 -1.44
CA ARG A 85 -9.23 6.47 -1.71
C ARG A 85 -9.32 7.35 -0.48
N PHE A 86 -8.21 8.00 -0.13
CA PHE A 86 -8.19 9.05 0.89
C PHE A 86 -7.21 10.16 0.49
N ALA A 87 -7.34 11.33 1.10
CA ALA A 87 -6.51 12.49 0.78
C ALA A 87 -6.39 13.37 2.03
N GLY A 88 -5.30 13.19 2.79
CA GLY A 88 -5.00 14.01 3.94
C GLY A 88 -5.66 13.61 5.25
N GLU A 89 -6.48 12.57 5.26
CA GLU A 89 -7.04 12.04 6.50
C GLU A 89 -5.97 11.38 7.36
N THR A 90 -6.26 11.19 8.63
CA THR A 90 -5.43 10.39 9.52
C THR A 90 -5.70 8.92 9.24
N VAL A 91 -4.66 8.16 8.89
CA VAL A 91 -4.82 6.77 8.44
C VAL A 91 -3.91 5.84 9.24
N SER A 92 -4.45 4.69 9.55
CA SER A 92 -3.71 3.54 10.05
C SER A 92 -4.27 2.30 9.39
N TRP A 93 -3.64 1.15 9.60
CA TRP A 93 -4.12 -0.11 9.03
C TRP A 93 -3.70 -1.28 9.89
N ILE A 94 -4.44 -2.36 9.79
CA ILE A 94 -4.14 -3.63 10.46
C ILE A 94 -4.67 -4.80 9.63
N ASN A 95 -3.87 -5.86 9.52
CA ASN A 95 -4.34 -7.13 9.00
C ASN A 95 -4.77 -8.01 10.16
N GLU A 96 -6.07 -8.05 10.43
CA GLU A 96 -6.67 -8.83 11.51
C GLU A 96 -6.96 -10.28 11.09
N GLY A 97 -6.70 -10.62 9.83
CA GLY A 97 -6.88 -11.97 9.32
C GLY A 97 -5.74 -12.90 9.66
N ASP A 98 -5.86 -14.14 9.24
CA ASP A 98 -4.89 -15.19 9.47
C ASP A 98 -4.06 -15.51 8.21
N VAL A 99 -4.26 -14.78 7.13
CA VAL A 99 -3.53 -14.91 5.87
C VAL A 99 -2.99 -13.55 5.45
N PRO A 100 -1.94 -13.51 4.59
CA PRO A 100 -1.45 -12.24 4.06
C PRO A 100 -2.51 -11.50 3.26
N ALA A 101 -2.46 -10.17 3.32
CA ALA A 101 -3.24 -9.29 2.46
C ALA A 101 -2.34 -8.72 1.38
N VAL A 102 -2.79 -8.75 0.13
CA VAL A 102 -2.05 -8.22 -1.02
C VAL A 102 -2.86 -7.11 -1.64
N LEU A 103 -2.27 -5.92 -1.73
CA LEU A 103 -2.89 -4.73 -2.27
C LEU A 103 -2.01 -4.07 -3.31
N ILE A 104 -2.66 -3.41 -4.27
CA ILE A 104 -2.02 -2.38 -5.07
C ILE A 104 -2.34 -1.04 -4.44
N TRP A 105 -1.34 -0.20 -4.26
CA TRP A 105 -1.47 1.11 -3.61
C TRP A 105 -0.89 2.17 -4.53
N VAL A 106 -1.65 3.24 -4.76
CA VAL A 106 -1.24 4.36 -5.61
C VAL A 106 -1.12 5.60 -4.74
N ILE A 107 -0.01 6.31 -4.87
CA ILE A 107 0.29 7.48 -4.03
C ILE A 107 0.70 8.65 -4.94
N ALA A 108 0.03 9.78 -4.79
CA ALA A 108 0.32 11.02 -5.53
C ALA A 108 0.44 12.20 -4.57
N PRO A 109 1.57 12.95 -4.55
CA PRO A 109 2.81 12.65 -5.27
C PRO A 109 3.57 11.47 -4.65
N PRO A 110 4.58 10.95 -5.33
CA PRO A 110 5.41 9.86 -4.80
C PRO A 110 6.05 10.22 -3.46
N VAL A 111 6.14 9.23 -2.55
CA VAL A 111 6.73 9.43 -1.21
C VAL A 111 7.97 8.55 -0.95
N TYR A 112 8.22 7.58 -1.82
CA TYR A 112 9.38 6.68 -1.67
C TYR A 112 10.60 7.15 -2.44
#